data_440fa390725471d4eba029c513bc8713
#
_entry.id   440fa390725471d4eba029c513bc8713
#
_cell.length_a   1.000
_cell.length_b   1.000
_cell.length_c   1.000
_cell.angle_alpha   90.00
_cell.angle_beta   90.00
_cell.angle_gamma   90.00
#
_symmetry.space_group_name_H-M   'P 1'
#
loop_
_entity.id
_entity.type
_entity.pdbx_description
1 polymer ?
#
loop_
_entity_poly.entity_id
_entity_poly.type
_entity_poly.pdbx_seq_one_letter_code
_entity_poly.pdbx_strand_id
1 'polypeptide(L)'
;MAINSDYAFKFGCGRYLQHENAIGEYLKTEAERFGTKAFIICGENGYRVAHSKIENALEQSKIKYYFSIFKSTCCIENADELAKEIKNGGYDLVIGVGGGVIMDQAKLTAARAGTRLIQIPTSSATCAAVTPLSVTYSRDTGATIGSIKLMTEADAVIVDLGTLIKQPQRLFGAGVMDAKAKKIEIEHRCLKMNGNEHLLGFDYAYHISKLLFEQLEELVPGAVESMKTGTVTNSFERVIFATIAITGIVSGICKGSNQCAIAHKFYEECRSFFYENTLNFLHGELVAVGLLVQLSYSGSDCAYMINELTALRLPKCLSELNIPTDAVEKFADELCNSSAINDTSDISRKRMLDALEIIKK
;
A
#
# COMPACT_ATOMS: atom_id res chain seq x y z
N MET A 1 16.93 4.55 -14.56
CA MET A 1 17.24 5.99 -14.37
C MET A 1 16.05 6.61 -13.64
N ALA A 2 16.15 6.91 -12.35
CA ALA A 2 15.11 7.66 -11.66
C ALA A 2 15.26 9.12 -12.08
N ILE A 3 14.42 9.58 -12.98
CA ILE A 3 14.36 11.00 -13.32
C ILE A 3 13.47 11.66 -12.27
N ASN A 4 13.93 12.77 -11.73
CA ASN A 4 13.16 13.59 -10.80
C ASN A 4 11.86 14.01 -11.49
N SER A 5 10.75 13.33 -11.16
CA SER A 5 9.43 13.53 -11.78
C SER A 5 8.55 14.46 -10.95
N ASP A 6 9.15 15.41 -10.19
CA ASP A 6 8.44 16.26 -9.25
C ASP A 6 7.30 17.07 -9.86
N TYR A 7 7.30 17.24 -11.18
CA TYR A 7 6.26 17.97 -11.91
C TYR A 7 5.15 17.08 -12.50
N ALA A 8 5.36 15.76 -12.59
CA ALA A 8 4.38 14.87 -13.18
C ALA A 8 3.35 14.38 -12.18
N PHE A 9 2.07 14.52 -12.50
CA PHE A 9 1.00 13.79 -11.84
C PHE A 9 0.87 12.39 -12.46
N LYS A 10 0.56 11.41 -11.61
CA LYS A 10 0.34 10.03 -12.03
C LYS A 10 -1.00 9.55 -11.47
N PHE A 11 -1.87 9.05 -12.34
CA PHE A 11 -3.26 8.77 -12.00
C PHE A 11 -3.54 7.27 -11.83
N GLY A 12 -2.51 6.45 -11.73
CA GLY A 12 -2.65 5.03 -11.50
C GLY A 12 -1.95 4.20 -12.57
N CYS A 13 -2.59 3.10 -12.99
CA CYS A 13 -2.08 2.21 -14.04
C CYS A 13 -2.69 2.53 -15.42
N GLY A 14 -2.11 2.00 -16.47
CA GLY A 14 -2.64 2.14 -17.83
C GLY A 14 -4.02 1.49 -17.99
N ARG A 15 -4.20 0.30 -17.41
CA ARG A 15 -5.47 -0.44 -17.39
C ARG A 15 -5.69 -1.06 -16.00
N TYR A 16 -6.90 -0.94 -15.48
CA TYR A 16 -7.31 -1.62 -14.24
C TYR A 16 -8.46 -2.57 -14.55
N LEU A 17 -8.26 -3.85 -14.29
CA LEU A 17 -9.16 -4.94 -14.66
C LEU A 17 -9.51 -5.72 -13.39
N GLN A 18 -10.75 -5.60 -12.93
CA GLN A 18 -11.23 -6.24 -11.71
C GLN A 18 -12.47 -7.08 -12.01
N HIS A 19 -12.41 -8.35 -11.66
CA HIS A 19 -13.50 -9.31 -11.81
C HIS A 19 -13.29 -10.52 -10.90
N GLU A 20 -14.31 -11.34 -10.68
CA GLU A 20 -14.21 -12.54 -9.86
C GLU A 20 -13.16 -13.53 -10.39
N ASN A 21 -13.03 -13.65 -11.71
CA ASN A 21 -12.04 -14.48 -12.39
C ASN A 21 -11.16 -13.64 -13.33
N ALA A 22 -10.65 -12.51 -12.84
CA ALA A 22 -9.92 -11.55 -13.68
C ALA A 22 -8.66 -12.15 -14.32
N ILE A 23 -7.95 -13.04 -13.63
CA ILE A 23 -6.77 -13.72 -14.19
C ILE A 23 -7.18 -14.56 -15.40
N GLY A 24 -8.22 -15.39 -15.28
CA GLY A 24 -8.68 -16.25 -16.37
C GLY A 24 -9.22 -15.46 -17.57
N GLU A 25 -9.88 -14.34 -17.32
CA GLU A 25 -10.52 -13.56 -18.39
C GLU A 25 -9.58 -12.61 -19.12
N TYR A 26 -8.62 -11.99 -18.41
CA TYR A 26 -7.88 -10.87 -18.96
C TYR A 26 -6.38 -11.14 -19.15
N LEU A 27 -5.75 -12.02 -18.35
CA LEU A 27 -4.29 -12.16 -18.35
C LEU A 27 -3.73 -12.55 -19.72
N LYS A 28 -4.36 -13.49 -20.42
CA LYS A 28 -3.95 -13.89 -21.78
C LYS A 28 -3.87 -12.68 -22.70
N THR A 29 -4.97 -11.94 -22.81
CA THR A 29 -5.09 -10.81 -23.75
C THR A 29 -4.15 -9.68 -23.39
N GLU A 30 -4.00 -9.36 -22.10
CA GLU A 30 -3.10 -8.30 -21.67
C GLU A 30 -1.63 -8.71 -21.82
N ALA A 31 -1.28 -9.97 -21.55
CA ALA A 31 0.07 -10.45 -21.78
C ALA A 31 0.46 -10.42 -23.27
N GLU A 32 -0.42 -10.88 -24.16
CA GLU A 32 -0.21 -10.83 -25.63
C GLU A 32 -0.15 -9.39 -26.16
N ARG A 33 -0.81 -8.44 -25.49
CA ARG A 33 -0.76 -7.00 -25.84
C ARG A 33 0.59 -6.37 -25.53
N PHE A 34 1.20 -6.76 -24.41
CA PHE A 34 2.36 -6.08 -23.87
C PHE A 34 3.69 -6.80 -24.05
N GLY A 35 3.68 -8.09 -24.46
CA GLY A 35 4.93 -8.82 -24.66
C GLY A 35 4.76 -10.12 -25.42
N THR A 36 5.90 -10.79 -25.57
CA THR A 36 6.02 -12.12 -26.20
C THR A 36 6.64 -13.15 -25.25
N LYS A 37 7.37 -12.66 -24.23
CA LYS A 37 8.04 -13.50 -23.25
C LYS A 37 7.99 -12.86 -21.87
N ALA A 38 7.28 -13.51 -20.93
CA ALA A 38 7.02 -12.99 -19.60
C ALA A 38 7.96 -13.57 -18.53
N PHE A 39 8.54 -12.69 -17.71
CA PHE A 39 9.23 -13.04 -16.47
C PHE A 39 8.30 -12.74 -15.28
N ILE A 40 7.88 -13.77 -14.56
CA ILE A 40 6.87 -13.68 -13.49
C ILE A 40 7.59 -13.63 -12.15
N ILE A 41 7.61 -12.47 -11.52
CA ILE A 41 8.15 -12.29 -10.16
C ILE A 41 7.03 -12.60 -9.18
N CYS A 42 7.17 -13.64 -8.40
CA CYS A 42 6.12 -14.16 -7.55
C CYS A 42 6.62 -14.41 -6.13
N GLY A 43 5.92 -13.92 -5.11
CA GLY A 43 6.16 -14.34 -3.72
C GLY A 43 5.61 -15.77 -3.49
N GLU A 44 6.14 -16.48 -2.49
CA GLU A 44 5.69 -17.86 -2.18
C GLU A 44 4.17 -17.97 -1.98
N ASN A 45 3.58 -17.04 -1.23
CA ASN A 45 2.13 -17.01 -1.03
C ASN A 45 1.38 -16.65 -2.32
N GLY A 46 1.88 -15.69 -3.11
CA GLY A 46 1.32 -15.33 -4.42
C GLY A 46 1.34 -16.52 -5.36
N TYR A 47 2.46 -17.24 -5.44
CA TYR A 47 2.57 -18.48 -6.20
C TYR A 47 1.51 -19.50 -5.77
N ARG A 48 1.44 -19.79 -4.46
CA ARG A 48 0.49 -20.78 -3.92
C ARG A 48 -0.96 -20.50 -4.26
N VAL A 49 -1.39 -19.22 -4.31
CA VAL A 49 -2.81 -18.86 -4.49
C VAL A 49 -3.19 -18.55 -5.94
N ALA A 50 -2.22 -18.19 -6.81
CA ALA A 50 -2.52 -17.72 -8.16
C ALA A 50 -1.87 -18.54 -9.28
N HIS A 51 -0.84 -19.37 -8.98
CA HIS A 51 -0.05 -20.12 -9.98
C HIS A 51 -0.93 -20.83 -11.00
N SER A 52 -1.84 -21.73 -10.57
CA SER A 52 -2.63 -22.53 -11.50
C SER A 52 -3.55 -21.68 -12.40
N LYS A 53 -4.09 -20.57 -11.89
CA LYS A 53 -4.91 -19.65 -12.71
C LYS A 53 -4.04 -18.96 -13.78
N ILE A 54 -2.83 -18.53 -13.39
CA ILE A 54 -1.90 -17.84 -14.30
C ILE A 54 -1.40 -18.81 -15.37
N GLU A 55 -1.01 -20.01 -14.98
CA GLU A 55 -0.56 -21.07 -15.88
C GLU A 55 -1.65 -21.41 -16.89
N ASN A 56 -2.88 -21.71 -16.44
CA ASN A 56 -4.01 -22.00 -17.32
C ASN A 56 -4.32 -20.86 -18.31
N ALA A 57 -4.17 -19.61 -17.90
CA ALA A 57 -4.38 -18.45 -18.78
C ALA A 57 -3.27 -18.30 -19.81
N LEU A 58 -2.01 -18.49 -19.40
CA LEU A 58 -0.85 -18.32 -20.29
C LEU A 58 -0.61 -19.52 -21.23
N GLU A 59 -0.96 -20.74 -20.82
CA GLU A 59 -0.92 -21.91 -21.71
C GLU A 59 -1.85 -21.79 -22.93
N GLN A 60 -2.93 -21.02 -22.79
CA GLN A 60 -3.82 -20.68 -23.89
C GLN A 60 -3.31 -19.52 -24.76
N SER A 61 -2.18 -18.92 -24.40
CA SER A 61 -1.57 -17.79 -25.08
C SER A 61 -0.36 -18.22 -25.94
N LYS A 62 0.18 -17.26 -26.70
CA LYS A 62 1.46 -17.43 -27.40
C LYS A 62 2.66 -17.02 -26.55
N ILE A 63 2.43 -16.61 -25.31
CA ILE A 63 3.46 -16.06 -24.41
C ILE A 63 4.30 -17.21 -23.84
N LYS A 64 5.61 -17.10 -24.00
CA LYS A 64 6.56 -17.93 -23.22
C LYS A 64 6.73 -17.30 -21.86
N TYR A 65 6.71 -18.07 -20.78
CA TYR A 65 6.82 -17.54 -19.43
C TYR A 65 7.74 -18.34 -18.54
N TYR A 66 8.24 -17.69 -17.49
CA TYR A 66 9.07 -18.29 -16.45
C TYR A 66 8.68 -17.70 -15.09
N PHE A 67 8.48 -18.56 -14.08
CA PHE A 67 8.24 -18.16 -12.70
C PHE A 67 9.53 -18.03 -11.92
N SER A 68 9.79 -16.85 -11.37
CA SER A 68 10.86 -16.56 -10.43
C SER A 68 10.27 -16.36 -9.04
N ILE A 69 10.54 -17.28 -8.12
CA ILE A 69 10.06 -17.18 -6.74
C ILE A 69 10.97 -16.25 -5.95
N PHE A 70 10.44 -15.08 -5.62
CA PHE A 70 11.16 -14.04 -4.90
C PHE A 70 10.97 -14.19 -3.39
N LYS A 71 12.07 -14.33 -2.64
CA LYS A 71 12.10 -14.58 -1.19
C LYS A 71 12.84 -13.50 -0.40
N SER A 72 13.07 -12.35 -1.00
CA SER A 72 13.82 -11.25 -0.41
C SER A 72 12.94 -10.01 -0.22
N THR A 73 13.54 -8.91 0.17
CA THR A 73 12.88 -7.60 0.29
C THR A 73 13.02 -6.78 -0.99
N CYS A 74 12.16 -5.78 -1.17
CA CYS A 74 12.27 -4.84 -2.29
C CYS A 74 13.49 -3.94 -2.08
N CYS A 75 14.51 -4.09 -2.93
CA CYS A 75 15.70 -3.24 -2.93
C CYS A 75 16.27 -3.07 -4.34
N ILE A 76 17.15 -2.09 -4.50
CA ILE A 76 17.78 -1.76 -5.78
C ILE A 76 18.63 -2.92 -6.28
N GLU A 77 19.41 -3.54 -5.40
CA GLU A 77 20.32 -4.62 -5.72
C GLU A 77 19.59 -5.83 -6.30
N ASN A 78 18.48 -6.23 -5.66
CA ASN A 78 17.61 -7.31 -6.17
C ASN A 78 16.99 -6.94 -7.53
N ALA A 79 16.60 -5.68 -7.71
CA ALA A 79 16.04 -5.22 -8.99
C ALA A 79 17.08 -5.24 -10.10
N ASP A 80 18.32 -4.86 -9.83
CA ASP A 80 19.40 -4.88 -10.80
C ASP A 80 19.82 -6.32 -11.16
N GLU A 81 19.83 -7.25 -10.20
CA GLU A 81 20.08 -8.68 -10.44
C GLU A 81 18.99 -9.30 -11.34
N LEU A 82 17.72 -9.11 -10.98
CA LEU A 82 16.59 -9.60 -11.77
C LEU A 82 16.53 -8.96 -13.16
N ALA A 83 16.84 -7.66 -13.26
CA ALA A 83 16.87 -6.96 -14.56
C ALA A 83 17.96 -7.51 -15.49
N LYS A 84 19.11 -7.94 -14.97
CA LYS A 84 20.14 -8.63 -15.75
C LYS A 84 19.64 -9.97 -16.27
N GLU A 85 18.97 -10.75 -15.42
CA GLU A 85 18.39 -12.04 -15.81
C GLU A 85 17.33 -11.86 -16.90
N ILE A 86 16.44 -10.87 -16.75
CA ILE A 86 15.42 -10.53 -17.72
C ILE A 86 16.02 -10.16 -19.09
N LYS A 87 17.03 -9.29 -19.10
CA LYS A 87 17.72 -8.87 -20.33
C LYS A 87 18.44 -10.03 -21.02
N ASN A 88 19.18 -10.81 -20.25
CA ASN A 88 19.93 -11.96 -20.78
C ASN A 88 18.99 -13.06 -21.33
N GLY A 89 17.83 -13.22 -20.70
CA GLY A 89 16.81 -14.18 -21.14
C GLY A 89 15.93 -13.67 -22.27
N GLY A 90 16.04 -12.38 -22.68
CA GLY A 90 15.22 -11.78 -23.73
C GLY A 90 13.74 -11.69 -23.36
N TYR A 91 13.43 -11.43 -22.08
CA TYR A 91 12.08 -11.17 -21.60
C TYR A 91 11.70 -9.71 -21.87
N ASP A 92 10.49 -9.48 -22.38
CA ASP A 92 9.95 -8.17 -22.74
C ASP A 92 8.77 -7.73 -21.87
N LEU A 93 8.28 -8.63 -20.99
CA LEU A 93 7.20 -8.40 -20.06
C LEU A 93 7.60 -8.90 -18.67
N VAL A 94 7.37 -8.08 -17.64
CA VAL A 94 7.38 -8.49 -16.24
C VAL A 94 5.95 -8.63 -15.73
N ILE A 95 5.65 -9.71 -15.02
CA ILE A 95 4.38 -9.91 -14.32
C ILE A 95 4.69 -10.04 -12.83
N GLY A 96 4.25 -9.07 -12.01
CA GLY A 96 4.36 -9.12 -10.56
C GLY A 96 3.16 -9.84 -9.94
N VAL A 97 3.36 -10.87 -9.10
CA VAL A 97 2.28 -11.65 -8.48
C VAL A 97 2.49 -11.76 -6.97
N GLY A 98 1.73 -11.02 -6.16
CA GLY A 98 1.92 -11.07 -4.72
C GLY A 98 1.33 -9.88 -3.95
N GLY A 99 1.85 -9.65 -2.74
CA GLY A 99 1.53 -8.48 -1.93
C GLY A 99 2.43 -7.28 -2.24
N GLY A 100 2.35 -6.22 -1.42
CA GLY A 100 3.02 -4.94 -1.64
C GLY A 100 4.52 -5.03 -1.97
N VAL A 101 5.28 -5.85 -1.25
CA VAL A 101 6.73 -6.05 -1.50
C VAL A 101 6.99 -6.57 -2.92
N ILE A 102 6.18 -7.53 -3.39
CA ILE A 102 6.32 -8.07 -4.74
C ILE A 102 5.89 -7.04 -5.79
N MET A 103 4.81 -6.29 -5.52
CA MET A 103 4.37 -5.22 -6.41
C MET A 103 5.46 -4.16 -6.58
N ASP A 104 6.09 -3.75 -5.48
CA ASP A 104 7.18 -2.78 -5.49
C ASP A 104 8.43 -3.32 -6.18
N GLN A 105 8.82 -4.56 -5.89
CA GLN A 105 9.97 -5.20 -6.55
C GLN A 105 9.76 -5.37 -8.05
N ALA A 106 8.57 -5.79 -8.48
CA ALA A 106 8.26 -5.97 -9.91
C ALA A 106 8.30 -4.64 -10.66
N LYS A 107 7.76 -3.56 -10.06
CA LYS A 107 7.84 -2.20 -10.63
C LYS A 107 9.29 -1.74 -10.82
N LEU A 108 10.09 -1.86 -9.76
CA LEU A 108 11.49 -1.45 -9.78
C LEU A 108 12.30 -2.28 -10.79
N THR A 109 12.08 -3.59 -10.83
CA THR A 109 12.72 -4.50 -11.77
C THR A 109 12.34 -4.20 -13.22
N ALA A 110 11.05 -4.01 -13.52
CA ALA A 110 10.59 -3.66 -14.87
C ALA A 110 11.20 -2.34 -15.35
N ALA A 111 11.25 -1.32 -14.47
CA ALA A 111 11.89 -0.05 -14.78
C ALA A 111 13.39 -0.19 -15.07
N ARG A 112 14.12 -1.04 -14.32
CA ARG A 112 15.54 -1.33 -14.53
C ARG A 112 15.80 -2.17 -15.79
N ALA A 113 14.89 -3.09 -16.09
CA ALA A 113 14.96 -3.92 -17.29
C ALA A 113 14.56 -3.17 -18.57
N GLY A 114 13.69 -2.15 -18.44
CA GLY A 114 13.10 -1.43 -19.57
C GLY A 114 11.97 -2.24 -20.23
N THR A 115 11.24 -3.05 -19.45
CA THR A 115 10.16 -3.91 -19.94
C THR A 115 8.79 -3.33 -19.64
N ARG A 116 7.74 -3.92 -20.23
CA ARG A 116 6.35 -3.73 -19.85
C ARG A 116 6.06 -4.40 -18.51
N LEU A 117 4.98 -3.98 -17.84
CA LEU A 117 4.63 -4.46 -16.50
C LEU A 117 3.14 -4.72 -16.35
N ILE A 118 2.80 -5.95 -15.95
CA ILE A 118 1.47 -6.32 -15.43
C ILE A 118 1.60 -6.62 -13.93
N GLN A 119 0.66 -6.12 -13.12
CA GLN A 119 0.58 -6.38 -11.68
C GLN A 119 -0.64 -7.23 -11.36
N ILE A 120 -0.46 -8.30 -10.59
CA ILE A 120 -1.53 -9.19 -10.10
C ILE A 120 -1.44 -9.22 -8.57
N PRO A 121 -2.10 -8.28 -7.86
CA PRO A 121 -2.09 -8.27 -6.41
C PRO A 121 -2.86 -9.47 -5.85
N THR A 122 -2.25 -10.19 -4.90
CA THR A 122 -2.88 -11.28 -4.16
C THR A 122 -3.26 -10.88 -2.73
N SER A 123 -3.16 -9.60 -2.43
CA SER A 123 -3.52 -8.95 -1.17
C SER A 123 -3.99 -7.53 -1.44
N SER A 124 -5.03 -7.10 -0.72
CA SER A 124 -5.51 -5.72 -0.74
C SER A 124 -4.93 -4.86 0.41
N ALA A 125 -3.86 -5.33 1.06
CA ALA A 125 -3.27 -4.65 2.22
C ALA A 125 -2.65 -3.28 1.91
N THR A 126 -2.38 -2.98 0.63
CA THR A 126 -1.85 -1.70 0.15
C THR A 126 -2.29 -1.42 -1.28
N CYS A 127 -2.18 -0.17 -1.71
CA CYS A 127 -2.39 0.26 -3.10
C CYS A 127 -1.13 0.12 -3.99
N ALA A 128 -0.10 -0.62 -3.56
CA ALA A 128 1.20 -0.70 -4.23
C ALA A 128 1.13 -1.16 -5.70
N ALA A 129 0.12 -1.96 -6.08
CA ALA A 129 -0.06 -2.39 -7.47
C ALA A 129 -0.33 -1.23 -8.43
N VAL A 130 -0.92 -0.13 -7.95
CA VAL A 130 -1.36 1.02 -8.75
C VAL A 130 -0.40 2.20 -8.61
N THR A 131 0.22 2.39 -7.44
CA THR A 131 1.10 3.54 -7.20
C THR A 131 2.39 3.49 -8.01
N PRO A 132 2.81 4.60 -8.65
CA PRO A 132 4.05 4.65 -9.44
C PRO A 132 5.28 4.94 -8.57
N LEU A 133 5.37 4.28 -7.45
CA LEU A 133 6.52 4.30 -6.55
C LEU A 133 6.80 2.91 -6.00
N SER A 134 8.02 2.67 -5.56
CA SER A 134 8.41 1.44 -4.87
C SER A 134 9.03 1.81 -3.53
N VAL A 135 8.49 1.25 -2.45
CA VAL A 135 9.13 1.33 -1.13
C VAL A 135 10.31 0.40 -1.12
N THR A 136 11.48 0.91 -0.72
CA THR A 136 12.74 0.17 -0.73
C THR A 136 13.26 -0.04 0.68
N TYR A 137 13.91 -1.17 0.85
CA TYR A 137 14.44 -1.64 2.11
C TYR A 137 15.93 -1.97 1.98
N SER A 138 16.65 -1.92 3.07
CA SER A 138 18.02 -2.41 3.14
C SER A 138 18.03 -3.94 2.94
N ARG A 139 18.86 -4.42 2.02
CA ARG A 139 19.01 -5.87 1.78
C ARG A 139 19.55 -6.60 3.02
N ASP A 140 20.42 -5.94 3.77
CA ASP A 140 21.12 -6.54 4.91
C ASP A 140 20.28 -6.52 6.19
N THR A 141 19.58 -5.41 6.45
CA THR A 141 18.85 -5.20 7.70
C THR A 141 17.35 -5.32 7.56
N GLY A 142 16.80 -5.21 6.34
CA GLY A 142 15.36 -5.15 6.08
C GLY A 142 14.71 -3.82 6.48
N ALA A 143 15.48 -2.88 7.04
CA ALA A 143 14.95 -1.57 7.43
C ALA A 143 14.52 -0.76 6.21
N THR A 144 13.47 0.05 6.36
CA THR A 144 12.99 0.94 5.29
C THR A 144 14.04 2.01 4.99
N ILE A 145 14.44 2.11 3.71
CA ILE A 145 15.37 3.16 3.23
C ILE A 145 14.57 4.37 2.73
N GLY A 146 13.42 4.13 2.10
CA GLY A 146 12.59 5.18 1.54
C GLY A 146 11.74 4.69 0.36
N SER A 147 11.34 5.60 -0.51
CA SER A 147 10.60 5.26 -1.72
C SER A 147 11.26 5.82 -2.97
N ILE A 148 11.25 5.03 -4.04
CA ILE A 148 11.71 5.44 -5.38
C ILE A 148 10.50 5.77 -6.23
N LYS A 149 10.41 7.01 -6.70
CA LYS A 149 9.40 7.44 -7.66
C LYS A 149 9.79 6.90 -9.04
N LEU A 150 8.88 6.19 -9.69
CA LEU A 150 9.10 5.60 -11.00
C LEU A 150 8.58 6.52 -12.11
N MET A 151 9.18 6.45 -13.28
CA MET A 151 8.79 7.25 -14.45
C MET A 151 7.48 6.79 -15.06
N THR A 152 7.18 5.51 -14.96
CA THR A 152 6.02 4.87 -15.59
C THR A 152 5.17 4.15 -14.56
N GLU A 153 3.88 4.10 -14.82
CA GLU A 153 2.92 3.26 -14.13
C GLU A 153 2.95 1.83 -14.69
N ALA A 154 2.30 0.88 -14.00
CA ALA A 154 2.05 -0.44 -14.56
C ALA A 154 1.17 -0.32 -15.82
N ASP A 155 1.48 -1.09 -16.86
CA ASP A 155 0.68 -1.14 -18.08
C ASP A 155 -0.72 -1.71 -17.82
N ALA A 156 -0.80 -2.73 -16.96
CA ALA A 156 -2.07 -3.25 -16.46
C ALA A 156 -1.98 -3.72 -15.00
N VAL A 157 -3.10 -3.61 -14.30
CA VAL A 157 -3.33 -4.21 -12.98
C VAL A 157 -4.54 -5.13 -13.10
N ILE A 158 -4.35 -6.42 -12.81
CA ILE A 158 -5.39 -7.46 -12.89
C ILE A 158 -5.74 -7.90 -11.47
N VAL A 159 -6.93 -7.56 -11.01
CA VAL A 159 -7.42 -7.78 -9.66
C VAL A 159 -8.45 -8.91 -9.66
N ASP A 160 -8.01 -10.11 -9.28
CA ASP A 160 -8.83 -11.32 -9.23
C ASP A 160 -9.54 -11.42 -7.87
N LEU A 161 -10.82 -11.08 -7.85
CA LEU A 161 -11.61 -11.06 -6.61
C LEU A 161 -11.80 -12.46 -6.03
N GLY A 162 -11.86 -13.51 -6.86
CA GLY A 162 -11.93 -14.89 -6.39
C GLY A 162 -10.65 -15.38 -5.71
N THR A 163 -9.52 -14.71 -5.95
CA THR A 163 -8.29 -14.90 -5.21
C THR A 163 -8.29 -14.04 -3.93
N LEU A 164 -8.68 -12.77 -4.02
CA LEU A 164 -8.66 -11.84 -2.89
C LEU A 164 -9.70 -12.15 -1.82
N ILE A 165 -10.84 -12.74 -2.16
CA ILE A 165 -11.86 -13.11 -1.17
C ILE A 165 -11.34 -14.12 -0.14
N LYS A 166 -10.30 -14.88 -0.50
CA LYS A 166 -9.66 -15.90 0.34
C LYS A 166 -8.48 -15.37 1.15
N GLN A 167 -8.13 -14.09 1.01
CA GLN A 167 -7.03 -13.52 1.78
C GLN A 167 -7.37 -13.49 3.28
N PRO A 168 -6.37 -13.55 4.19
CA PRO A 168 -6.60 -13.34 5.60
C PRO A 168 -7.28 -11.98 5.86
N GLN A 169 -8.28 -11.94 6.77
CA GLN A 169 -8.99 -10.71 7.15
C GLN A 169 -8.03 -9.59 7.59
N ARG A 170 -6.92 -9.96 8.21
CA ARG A 170 -5.83 -9.06 8.61
C ARG A 170 -5.29 -8.23 7.44
N LEU A 171 -5.07 -8.86 6.27
CA LEU A 171 -4.58 -8.17 5.07
C LEU A 171 -5.63 -7.20 4.52
N PHE A 172 -6.88 -7.63 4.50
CA PHE A 172 -8.00 -6.79 4.09
C PHE A 172 -8.16 -5.57 5.01
N GLY A 173 -8.17 -5.78 6.34
CA GLY A 173 -8.28 -4.72 7.33
C GLY A 173 -7.14 -3.71 7.26
N ALA A 174 -5.90 -4.17 7.08
CA ALA A 174 -4.75 -3.29 6.90
C ALA A 174 -4.91 -2.36 5.69
N GLY A 175 -5.43 -2.87 4.57
CA GLY A 175 -5.72 -2.06 3.38
C GLY A 175 -6.84 -1.06 3.59
N VAL A 176 -7.88 -1.44 4.33
CA VAL A 176 -8.97 -0.51 4.72
C VAL A 176 -8.43 0.64 5.54
N MET A 177 -7.55 0.37 6.52
CA MET A 177 -6.99 1.43 7.37
C MET A 177 -6.02 2.34 6.60
N ASP A 178 -5.17 1.80 5.73
CA ASP A 178 -4.32 2.61 4.84
C ASP A 178 -5.16 3.52 3.93
N ALA A 179 -6.27 3.01 3.41
CA ALA A 179 -7.19 3.80 2.59
C ALA A 179 -7.89 4.91 3.39
N LYS A 180 -8.39 4.61 4.59
CA LYS A 180 -9.02 5.60 5.48
C LYS A 180 -8.04 6.68 5.96
N ALA A 181 -6.77 6.32 6.11
CA ALA A 181 -5.73 7.27 6.47
C ALA A 181 -5.64 8.43 5.47
N LYS A 182 -5.91 8.20 4.18
CA LYS A 182 -5.83 9.27 3.16
C LYS A 182 -6.68 10.48 3.52
N LYS A 183 -7.96 10.27 3.89
CA LYS A 183 -8.86 11.39 4.29
C LYS A 183 -8.37 12.09 5.55
N ILE A 184 -8.06 11.34 6.58
CA ILE A 184 -7.71 11.87 7.89
C ILE A 184 -6.41 12.68 7.83
N GLU A 185 -5.43 12.18 7.10
CA GLU A 185 -4.13 12.82 6.97
C GLU A 185 -4.13 14.01 6.02
N ILE A 186 -4.82 13.91 4.86
CA ILE A 186 -4.96 15.04 3.93
C ILE A 186 -5.69 16.20 4.62
N GLU A 187 -6.75 15.94 5.36
CA GLU A 187 -7.47 16.94 6.13
C GLU A 187 -6.55 17.69 7.11
N HIS A 188 -5.74 16.96 7.85
CA HIS A 188 -4.74 17.54 8.74
C HIS A 188 -3.72 18.40 7.98
N ARG A 189 -3.25 17.92 6.83
CA ARG A 189 -2.30 18.67 5.97
C ARG A 189 -2.94 19.93 5.42
N CYS A 190 -4.18 19.89 4.94
CA CYS A 190 -4.91 21.05 4.43
C CYS A 190 -5.11 22.13 5.50
N LEU A 191 -5.40 21.74 6.75
CA LEU A 191 -5.55 22.68 7.86
C LEU A 191 -4.24 23.38 8.24
N LYS A 192 -3.09 22.78 7.96
CA LYS A 192 -1.75 23.37 8.22
C LYS A 192 -1.20 24.20 7.08
N MET A 193 -1.70 23.97 5.86
CA MET A 193 -1.32 24.78 4.69
C MET A 193 -2.03 26.12 4.72
N ASN A 194 -1.27 27.22 4.73
CA ASN A 194 -1.81 28.54 4.44
C ASN A 194 -2.23 28.58 2.96
N GLY A 195 -3.33 29.23 2.63
CA GLY A 195 -4.00 29.18 1.31
C GLY A 195 -3.14 29.37 0.05
N ASN A 196 -1.89 29.87 0.17
CA ASN A 196 -0.94 30.04 -0.93
C ASN A 196 0.02 28.85 -1.10
N GLU A 197 -0.02 27.85 -0.20
CA GLU A 197 0.91 26.70 -0.18
C GLU A 197 0.22 25.41 -0.62
N HIS A 198 -1.04 25.46 -1.05
CA HIS A 198 -1.76 24.30 -1.54
C HIS A 198 -1.08 23.71 -2.76
N LEU A 199 -0.64 22.47 -2.63
CA LEU A 199 -0.11 21.72 -3.76
C LEU A 199 -1.25 21.50 -4.77
N LEU A 200 -0.98 21.75 -6.05
CA LEU A 200 -1.93 21.47 -7.11
C LEU A 200 -2.44 20.01 -6.99
N GLY A 201 -3.72 19.83 -7.01
CA GLY A 201 -4.38 18.52 -6.89
C GLY A 201 -4.78 18.15 -5.46
N PHE A 202 -4.28 18.83 -4.42
CA PHE A 202 -4.58 18.45 -3.02
C PHE A 202 -6.06 18.58 -2.67
N ASP A 203 -6.74 19.61 -3.17
CA ASP A 203 -8.18 19.80 -2.97
C ASP A 203 -8.99 18.65 -3.58
N TYR A 204 -8.62 18.22 -4.80
CA TYR A 204 -9.25 17.07 -5.45
C TYR A 204 -8.96 15.78 -4.67
N ALA A 205 -7.71 15.58 -4.24
CA ALA A 205 -7.33 14.43 -3.42
C ALA A 205 -8.13 14.38 -2.11
N TYR A 206 -8.36 15.54 -1.47
CA TYR A 206 -9.19 15.63 -0.27
C TYR A 206 -10.63 15.18 -0.53
N HIS A 207 -11.27 15.71 -1.58
CA HIS A 207 -12.65 15.35 -1.90
C HIS A 207 -12.79 13.87 -2.31
N ILE A 208 -11.84 13.35 -3.08
CA ILE A 208 -11.82 11.93 -3.44
C ILE A 208 -11.61 11.06 -2.18
N SER A 209 -10.69 11.44 -1.29
CA SER A 209 -10.41 10.70 -0.05
C SER A 209 -11.58 10.76 0.94
N LYS A 210 -12.35 11.85 0.95
CA LYS A 210 -13.58 11.96 1.72
C LYS A 210 -14.64 10.98 1.22
N LEU A 211 -14.90 10.95 -0.08
CA LEU A 211 -15.82 9.98 -0.69
C LEU A 211 -15.35 8.54 -0.44
N LEU A 212 -14.04 8.29 -0.59
CA LEU A 212 -13.43 7.00 -0.28
C LEU A 212 -13.71 6.57 1.16
N PHE A 213 -13.50 7.46 2.12
CA PHE A 213 -13.75 7.21 3.54
C PHE A 213 -15.22 6.85 3.80
N GLU A 214 -16.16 7.68 3.30
CA GLU A 214 -17.61 7.46 3.45
C GLU A 214 -18.05 6.12 2.86
N GLN A 215 -17.54 5.74 1.69
CA GLN A 215 -17.83 4.44 1.07
C GLN A 215 -17.27 3.26 1.89
N LEU A 216 -16.09 3.41 2.49
CA LEU A 216 -15.52 2.37 3.34
C LEU A 216 -16.32 2.20 4.64
N GLU A 217 -16.78 3.29 5.26
CA GLU A 217 -17.67 3.23 6.44
C GLU A 217 -18.94 2.39 6.14
N GLU A 218 -19.56 2.62 4.99
CA GLU A 218 -20.79 1.93 4.57
C GLU A 218 -20.55 0.46 4.22
N LEU A 219 -19.48 0.16 3.47
CA LEU A 219 -19.36 -1.11 2.76
C LEU A 219 -18.49 -2.16 3.48
N VAL A 220 -17.59 -1.75 4.37
CA VAL A 220 -16.67 -2.68 5.05
C VAL A 220 -17.38 -3.76 5.83
N PRO A 221 -18.46 -3.50 6.59
CA PRO A 221 -19.17 -4.56 7.29
C PRO A 221 -19.70 -5.66 6.35
N GLY A 222 -20.29 -5.28 5.21
CA GLY A 222 -20.77 -6.22 4.19
C GLY A 222 -19.63 -6.97 3.49
N ALA A 223 -18.50 -6.32 3.27
CA ALA A 223 -17.30 -6.95 2.69
C ALA A 223 -16.67 -7.98 3.64
N VAL A 224 -16.65 -7.70 4.94
CA VAL A 224 -16.21 -8.67 5.96
C VAL A 224 -17.11 -9.91 5.98
N GLU A 225 -18.43 -9.72 5.84
CA GLU A 225 -19.35 -10.86 5.74
C GLU A 225 -19.13 -11.67 4.45
N SER A 226 -18.86 -11.00 3.34
CA SER A 226 -18.46 -11.64 2.08
C SER A 226 -17.23 -12.55 2.25
N MET A 227 -16.22 -12.08 2.99
CA MET A 227 -15.02 -12.89 3.27
C MET A 227 -15.32 -14.12 4.13
N LYS A 228 -16.25 -14.03 5.10
CA LYS A 228 -16.65 -15.17 5.92
C LYS A 228 -17.37 -16.24 5.10
N THR A 229 -18.22 -15.82 4.17
CA THR A 229 -18.98 -16.73 3.31
C THR A 229 -18.18 -17.22 2.09
N GLY A 230 -17.07 -16.54 1.75
CA GLY A 230 -16.29 -16.80 0.55
C GLY A 230 -16.98 -16.40 -0.75
N THR A 231 -18.04 -15.57 -0.67
CA THR A 231 -18.84 -15.12 -1.81
C THR A 231 -18.50 -13.69 -2.18
N VAL A 232 -18.11 -13.46 -3.43
CA VAL A 232 -17.86 -12.10 -3.93
C VAL A 232 -19.18 -11.36 -4.04
N THR A 233 -19.33 -10.28 -3.24
CA THR A 233 -20.50 -9.41 -3.26
C THR A 233 -20.13 -8.01 -3.76
N ASN A 234 -21.13 -7.20 -4.09
CA ASN A 234 -20.92 -5.80 -4.47
C ASN A 234 -20.15 -5.01 -3.41
N SER A 235 -20.41 -5.26 -2.11
CA SER A 235 -19.66 -4.59 -1.03
C SER A 235 -18.17 -4.96 -1.07
N PHE A 236 -17.84 -6.25 -1.21
CA PHE A 236 -16.46 -6.70 -1.31
C PHE A 236 -15.76 -6.12 -2.54
N GLU A 237 -16.39 -6.22 -3.71
CA GLU A 237 -15.88 -5.69 -4.97
C GLU A 237 -15.54 -4.20 -4.87
N ARG A 238 -16.46 -3.39 -4.32
CA ARG A 238 -16.27 -1.93 -4.16
C ARG A 238 -15.19 -1.60 -3.12
N VAL A 239 -15.09 -2.33 -2.01
CA VAL A 239 -14.03 -2.11 -1.02
C VAL A 239 -12.66 -2.46 -1.62
N ILE A 240 -12.53 -3.53 -2.39
CA ILE A 240 -11.27 -3.86 -3.08
C ILE A 240 -10.90 -2.76 -4.10
N PHE A 241 -11.85 -2.29 -4.88
CA PHE A 241 -11.63 -1.17 -5.80
C PHE A 241 -11.18 0.10 -5.05
N ALA A 242 -11.82 0.41 -3.94
CA ALA A 242 -11.50 1.54 -3.09
C ALA A 242 -10.08 1.46 -2.52
N THR A 243 -9.71 0.32 -1.95
CA THR A 243 -8.40 0.13 -1.28
C THR A 243 -7.23 0.04 -2.25
N ILE A 244 -7.42 -0.49 -3.46
CA ILE A 244 -6.34 -0.63 -4.45
C ILE A 244 -6.34 0.54 -5.42
N ALA A 245 -7.44 0.76 -6.16
CA ALA A 245 -7.46 1.74 -7.24
C ALA A 245 -7.56 3.18 -6.72
N ILE A 246 -8.62 3.49 -5.95
CA ILE A 246 -8.87 4.89 -5.53
C ILE A 246 -7.79 5.38 -4.58
N THR A 247 -7.35 4.55 -3.63
CA THR A 247 -6.23 4.89 -2.73
C THR A 247 -4.95 5.17 -3.52
N GLY A 248 -4.67 4.39 -4.56
CA GLY A 248 -3.54 4.61 -5.46
C GLY A 248 -3.63 5.93 -6.24
N ILE A 249 -4.82 6.26 -6.75
CA ILE A 249 -5.09 7.54 -7.45
C ILE A 249 -4.87 8.73 -6.49
N VAL A 250 -5.40 8.69 -5.28
CA VAL A 250 -5.18 9.74 -4.26
C VAL A 250 -3.68 9.94 -4.02
N SER A 251 -2.93 8.85 -3.82
CA SER A 251 -1.47 8.91 -3.65
C SER A 251 -0.76 9.51 -4.87
N GLY A 252 -1.21 9.19 -6.08
CA GLY A 252 -0.68 9.75 -7.33
C GLY A 252 -0.92 11.25 -7.47
N ILE A 253 -2.14 11.71 -7.16
CA ILE A 253 -2.52 13.13 -7.17
C ILE A 253 -1.73 13.92 -6.12
N CYS A 254 -1.45 13.32 -4.96
CA CYS A 254 -0.61 13.91 -3.92
C CYS A 254 0.90 13.77 -4.19
N LYS A 255 1.31 13.25 -5.34
CA LYS A 255 2.72 12.99 -5.71
C LYS A 255 3.47 12.13 -4.70
N GLY A 256 2.84 11.06 -4.24
CA GLY A 256 3.41 10.09 -3.31
C GLY A 256 3.09 10.41 -1.85
N SER A 257 4.10 10.67 -1.02
CA SER A 257 3.94 10.79 0.44
C SER A 257 3.51 12.18 0.95
N ASN A 258 3.24 13.15 0.06
CA ASN A 258 2.86 14.50 0.50
C ASN A 258 1.57 14.54 1.33
N GLN A 259 0.67 13.58 1.16
CA GLN A 259 -0.53 13.45 1.98
C GLN A 259 -0.26 12.89 3.38
N CYS A 260 0.86 12.23 3.61
CA CYS A 260 1.16 11.60 4.90
C CYS A 260 1.28 12.63 6.02
N ALA A 261 0.73 12.31 7.19
CA ALA A 261 0.78 13.14 8.38
C ALA A 261 1.19 12.27 9.60
N ILE A 262 0.51 12.42 10.75
CA ILE A 262 0.91 11.76 12.01
C ILE A 262 0.85 10.24 11.91
N ALA A 263 -0.19 9.68 11.26
CA ALA A 263 -0.37 8.23 11.22
C ALA A 263 0.75 7.52 10.46
N HIS A 264 1.13 8.03 9.27
CA HIS A 264 2.25 7.46 8.52
C HIS A 264 3.60 7.78 9.17
N LYS A 265 3.76 8.93 9.83
CA LYS A 265 4.97 9.22 10.60
C LYS A 265 5.13 8.27 11.78
N PHE A 266 4.05 7.97 12.51
CA PHE A 266 4.06 6.94 13.54
C PHE A 266 4.52 5.57 12.99
N TYR A 267 4.02 5.16 11.82
CA TYR A 267 4.49 3.95 11.14
C TYR A 267 6.01 4.03 10.85
N GLU A 268 6.50 5.14 10.30
CA GLU A 268 7.93 5.32 9.98
C GLU A 268 8.78 5.20 11.25
N GLU A 269 8.36 5.81 12.36
CA GLU A 269 9.07 5.74 13.65
C GLU A 269 9.02 4.32 14.27
N CYS A 270 7.89 3.61 14.15
CA CYS A 270 7.81 2.20 14.53
C CYS A 270 8.87 1.37 13.77
N ARG A 271 9.03 1.61 12.47
CA ARG A 271 10.01 0.89 11.64
C ARG A 271 11.46 1.32 11.90
N SER A 272 11.67 2.56 12.31
CA SER A 272 13.01 3.09 12.59
C SER A 272 13.54 2.62 13.94
N PHE A 273 12.70 2.66 14.97
CA PHE A 273 13.16 2.43 16.34
C PHE A 273 12.78 1.07 16.92
N PHE A 274 11.74 0.44 16.37
CA PHE A 274 11.19 -0.82 16.87
C PHE A 274 11.04 -1.83 15.73
N TYR A 275 12.02 -1.87 14.83
CA TYR A 275 11.98 -2.71 13.64
C TYR A 275 11.76 -4.19 14.00
N GLU A 276 12.56 -4.75 14.91
CA GLU A 276 12.45 -6.16 15.31
C GLU A 276 11.08 -6.48 15.94
N ASN A 277 10.56 -5.57 16.77
CA ASN A 277 9.25 -5.70 17.41
C ASN A 277 8.11 -5.69 16.37
N THR A 278 8.28 -4.88 15.33
CA THR A 278 7.22 -4.61 14.35
C THR A 278 7.37 -5.37 13.03
N LEU A 279 8.42 -6.18 12.88
CA LEU A 279 8.74 -6.91 11.65
C LEU A 279 7.55 -7.70 11.07
N ASN A 280 6.77 -8.33 11.93
CA ASN A 280 5.62 -9.16 11.55
C ASN A 280 4.31 -8.39 11.38
N PHE A 281 4.32 -7.07 11.58
CA PHE A 281 3.14 -6.25 11.36
C PHE A 281 3.11 -5.67 9.94
N LEU A 282 1.91 -5.52 9.41
CA LEU A 282 1.67 -4.92 8.12
C LEU A 282 1.77 -3.39 8.20
N HIS A 283 2.09 -2.74 7.08
CA HIS A 283 2.07 -1.28 6.97
C HIS A 283 0.78 -0.67 7.54
N GLY A 284 -0.38 -1.13 7.03
CA GLY A 284 -1.68 -0.61 7.44
C GLY A 284 -2.06 -0.92 8.89
N GLU A 285 -1.45 -1.92 9.55
CA GLU A 285 -1.66 -2.17 10.99
C GLU A 285 -0.96 -1.11 11.85
N LEU A 286 0.26 -0.74 11.49
CA LEU A 286 1.00 0.33 12.18
C LEU A 286 0.35 1.70 11.91
N VAL A 287 -0.06 1.95 10.66
CA VAL A 287 -0.83 3.15 10.30
C VAL A 287 -2.14 3.22 11.09
N ALA A 288 -2.83 2.11 11.30
CA ALA A 288 -4.09 2.04 12.06
C ALA A 288 -3.93 2.52 13.51
N VAL A 289 -2.87 2.10 14.20
CA VAL A 289 -2.55 2.60 15.54
C VAL A 289 -2.18 4.09 15.49
N GLY A 290 -1.40 4.50 14.49
CA GLY A 290 -1.07 5.90 14.24
C GLY A 290 -2.30 6.78 13.96
N LEU A 291 -3.36 6.23 13.36
CA LEU A 291 -4.63 6.96 13.17
C LEU A 291 -5.32 7.31 14.49
N LEU A 292 -5.24 6.45 15.50
CA LEU A 292 -5.75 6.78 16.83
C LEU A 292 -4.99 7.97 17.43
N VAL A 293 -3.67 8.00 17.28
CA VAL A 293 -2.85 9.14 17.72
C VAL A 293 -3.25 10.41 16.96
N GLN A 294 -3.42 10.32 15.65
CA GLN A 294 -3.79 11.47 14.82
C GLN A 294 -5.17 12.03 15.15
N LEU A 295 -6.17 11.17 15.33
CA LEU A 295 -7.52 11.57 15.72
C LEU A 295 -7.51 12.23 17.11
N SER A 296 -6.85 11.61 18.09
CA SER A 296 -6.68 12.15 19.43
C SER A 296 -5.97 13.51 19.40
N TYR A 297 -4.86 13.64 18.66
CA TYR A 297 -4.15 14.89 18.47
C TYR A 297 -5.04 16.00 17.85
N SER A 298 -5.93 15.62 16.94
CA SER A 298 -6.89 16.55 16.31
C SER A 298 -8.10 16.88 17.20
N GLY A 299 -8.24 16.26 18.38
CA GLY A 299 -9.38 16.44 19.27
C GLY A 299 -10.64 15.70 18.79
N SER A 300 -10.50 14.73 17.93
CA SER A 300 -11.60 13.91 17.41
C SER A 300 -11.87 12.71 18.33
N ASP A 301 -13.13 12.24 18.37
CA ASP A 301 -13.46 11.00 19.07
C ASP A 301 -12.82 9.79 18.37
N CYS A 302 -12.15 8.95 19.14
CA CYS A 302 -11.49 7.73 18.66
C CYS A 302 -12.36 6.47 18.82
N ALA A 303 -13.49 6.55 19.51
CA ALA A 303 -14.29 5.37 19.88
C ALA A 303 -14.74 4.57 18.65
N TYR A 304 -15.19 5.25 17.60
CA TYR A 304 -15.62 4.60 16.36
C TYR A 304 -14.46 3.82 15.69
N MET A 305 -13.27 4.42 15.64
CA MET A 305 -12.09 3.79 15.05
C MET A 305 -11.63 2.59 15.88
N ILE A 306 -11.62 2.68 17.20
CA ILE A 306 -11.29 1.56 18.11
C ILE A 306 -12.26 0.39 17.89
N ASN A 307 -13.55 0.65 17.73
CA ASN A 307 -14.56 -0.36 17.44
C ASN A 307 -14.30 -1.03 16.09
N GLU A 308 -13.97 -0.27 15.08
CA GLU A 308 -13.64 -0.79 13.73
C GLU A 308 -12.36 -1.63 13.75
N LEU A 309 -11.29 -1.17 14.39
CA LEU A 309 -10.05 -1.94 14.54
C LEU A 309 -10.32 -3.28 15.25
N THR A 310 -11.19 -3.27 16.26
CA THR A 310 -11.62 -4.49 16.96
C THR A 310 -12.38 -5.44 16.02
N ALA A 311 -13.32 -4.93 15.22
CA ALA A 311 -14.08 -5.71 14.24
C ALA A 311 -13.19 -6.30 13.15
N LEU A 312 -12.17 -5.56 12.72
CA LEU A 312 -11.17 -5.99 11.73
C LEU A 312 -10.04 -6.84 12.32
N ARG A 313 -9.99 -7.02 13.65
CA ARG A 313 -8.94 -7.75 14.39
C ARG A 313 -7.56 -7.17 14.17
N LEU A 314 -7.46 -5.85 14.19
CA LEU A 314 -6.22 -5.10 14.04
C LEU A 314 -5.73 -4.59 15.39
N PRO A 315 -4.41 -4.34 15.55
CA PRO A 315 -3.86 -3.78 16.78
C PRO A 315 -4.37 -2.35 17.03
N LYS A 316 -4.48 -1.99 18.34
CA LYS A 316 -5.03 -0.71 18.82
C LYS A 316 -4.10 0.02 19.78
N CYS A 317 -3.03 -0.63 20.23
CA CYS A 317 -2.14 -0.06 21.23
C CYS A 317 -0.70 -0.58 21.07
N LEU A 318 0.23 0.03 21.78
CA LEU A 318 1.65 -0.30 21.74
C LEU A 318 1.94 -1.74 22.17
N SER A 319 1.27 -2.23 23.22
CA SER A 319 1.48 -3.60 23.70
C SER A 319 1.06 -4.64 22.64
N GLU A 320 0.00 -4.39 21.86
CA GLU A 320 -0.42 -5.25 20.76
C GLU A 320 0.55 -5.19 19.55
N LEU A 321 1.39 -4.14 19.47
CA LEU A 321 2.49 -4.01 18.50
C LEU A 321 3.84 -4.53 19.04
N ASN A 322 3.89 -5.12 20.22
CA ASN A 322 5.11 -5.52 20.91
C ASN A 322 6.06 -4.33 21.20
N ILE A 323 5.54 -3.11 21.31
CA ILE A 323 6.30 -1.90 21.61
C ILE A 323 6.14 -1.55 23.08
N PRO A 324 7.23 -1.23 23.80
CA PRO A 324 7.16 -0.81 25.21
C PRO A 324 6.30 0.45 25.40
N THR A 325 5.52 0.51 26.47
CA THR A 325 4.61 1.63 26.72
C THR A 325 5.30 2.94 27.06
N ASP A 326 6.56 2.91 27.51
CA ASP A 326 7.41 4.09 27.75
C ASP A 326 7.96 4.71 26.46
N ALA A 327 7.79 4.02 25.31
CA ALA A 327 8.13 4.55 24.00
C ALA A 327 7.37 5.84 23.62
N VAL A 328 6.28 6.17 24.34
CA VAL A 328 5.47 7.38 24.05
C VAL A 328 6.29 8.67 24.13
N GLU A 329 7.26 8.75 25.01
CA GLU A 329 8.14 9.93 25.12
C GLU A 329 8.95 10.13 23.83
N LYS A 330 9.53 9.05 23.32
CA LYS A 330 10.30 9.07 22.07
C LYS A 330 9.41 9.38 20.87
N PHE A 331 8.24 8.76 20.80
CA PHE A 331 7.27 9.07 19.73
C PHE A 331 6.85 10.54 19.76
N ALA A 332 6.65 11.13 20.96
CA ALA A 332 6.26 12.53 21.06
C ALA A 332 7.33 13.45 20.47
N ASP A 333 8.59 13.22 20.80
CA ASP A 333 9.71 14.03 20.30
C ASP A 333 9.84 13.93 18.77
N GLU A 334 9.83 12.72 18.22
CA GLU A 334 10.00 12.47 16.80
C GLU A 334 8.80 12.98 15.97
N LEU A 335 7.58 12.75 16.44
CA LEU A 335 6.37 13.23 15.75
C LEU A 335 6.29 14.75 15.74
N CYS A 336 6.64 15.43 16.86
CA CYS A 336 6.67 16.89 16.92
C CYS A 336 7.74 17.47 16.00
N ASN A 337 8.90 16.82 15.86
CA ASN A 337 9.96 17.23 14.96
C ASN A 337 9.68 16.90 13.47
N SER A 338 8.72 16.03 13.19
CA SER A 338 8.41 15.59 11.84
C SER A 338 7.74 16.69 11.00
N SER A 339 7.78 16.54 9.67
CA SER A 339 7.10 17.46 8.74
C SER A 339 5.56 17.50 8.93
N ALA A 340 4.99 16.53 9.66
CA ALA A 340 3.57 16.51 9.96
C ALA A 340 3.17 17.58 11.00
N ILE A 341 4.04 17.87 11.95
CA ILE A 341 3.83 18.82 13.03
C ILE A 341 4.77 20.02 12.89
N ASN A 342 6.06 19.80 12.79
CA ASN A 342 7.13 20.81 12.69
C ASN A 342 7.03 21.88 13.79
N ASP A 343 6.76 21.44 15.03
CA ASP A 343 6.65 22.28 16.21
C ASP A 343 7.14 21.49 17.43
N THR A 344 8.32 21.84 17.93
CA THR A 344 8.98 21.19 19.07
C THR A 344 8.81 21.97 20.38
N SER A 345 7.85 22.90 20.44
CA SER A 345 7.52 23.61 21.66
C SER A 345 6.97 22.68 22.75
N ASP A 346 7.16 23.04 24.02
CA ASP A 346 6.62 22.28 25.15
C ASP A 346 5.09 22.10 25.05
N ILE A 347 4.40 23.08 24.48
CA ILE A 347 2.95 23.02 24.26
C ILE A 347 2.61 21.92 23.24
N SER A 348 3.30 21.88 22.12
CA SER A 348 3.11 20.89 21.06
C SER A 348 3.47 19.49 21.58
N ARG A 349 4.60 19.36 22.28
CA ARG A 349 5.05 18.12 22.88
C ARG A 349 4.04 17.58 23.90
N LYS A 350 3.52 18.43 24.79
CA LYS A 350 2.50 18.04 25.75
C LYS A 350 1.23 17.53 25.05
N ARG A 351 0.75 18.26 24.04
CA ARG A 351 -0.40 17.86 23.24
C ARG A 351 -0.18 16.50 22.56
N MET A 352 1.04 16.24 22.07
CA MET A 352 1.37 14.94 21.45
C MET A 352 1.40 13.82 22.50
N LEU A 353 1.96 14.05 23.68
CA LEU A 353 1.92 13.09 24.76
C LEU A 353 0.49 12.74 25.18
N ASP A 354 -0.36 13.77 25.35
CA ASP A 354 -1.79 13.57 25.65
C ASP A 354 -2.47 12.74 24.55
N ALA A 355 -2.10 12.95 23.29
CA ALA A 355 -2.64 12.16 22.16
C ALA A 355 -2.15 10.71 22.16
N LEU A 356 -0.91 10.45 22.56
CA LEU A 356 -0.32 9.12 22.63
C LEU A 356 -0.86 8.26 23.78
N GLU A 357 -1.47 8.87 24.81
CA GLU A 357 -2.07 8.12 25.92
C GLU A 357 -3.17 7.14 25.45
N ILE A 358 -3.87 7.44 24.33
CA ILE A 358 -4.92 6.58 23.75
C ILE A 358 -4.40 5.19 23.37
N ILE A 359 -3.12 5.09 23.00
CA ILE A 359 -2.49 3.84 22.52
C ILE A 359 -1.54 3.20 23.53
N LYS A 360 -1.45 3.75 24.74
CA LYS A 360 -0.47 3.32 25.75
C LYS A 360 -0.80 1.99 26.42
N LYS A 361 -2.03 1.53 26.34
CA LYS A 361 -2.55 0.34 27.05
C LYS A 361 -2.02 -0.98 26.53
#